data_1d4b5eef550416dccadbe827f5fcccf1
#
_entry.id   1d4b5eef550416dccadbe827f5fcccf1
#
_cell.length_a   1.000
_cell.length_b   1.000
_cell.length_c   1.000
_cell.angle_alpha   90.00
_cell.angle_beta   90.00
_cell.angle_gamma   90.00
#
_symmetry.space_group_name_H-M   'P 1'
#
loop_
_entity.id
_entity.type
_entity.pdbx_description
1 polymer ?
#
loop_
_entity_poly.entity_id
_entity_poly.type
_entity_poly.pdbx_seq_one_letter_code
_entity_poly.pdbx_strand_id
1 'polypeptide(L)'
;MADDKDAWLAATVEQPIDADEEIVDPHHHLWDFPAGTYLVPELHEDTGAGHNVTQTVFVECAAGYHTSGPEHMRPVGETEFVREQAAISAESGGATISAIVSFADLTLGNAVEEVLAAHDAAGEGLFRGIRHANAWDGSDQIRESHTKPPPELLADPDFRAGYATLGRMGFSFDGWMFHTQVAELVDLAHAVPDTPVVLDHLGGPLGIGPYADRRDEVRAVVRPALEALARHPQVTVKVGGIGMSIYGVGFKRLPQAPSSEHVAATWSDDIRHCIETFGPDRCMFESNFPVDKQGCSYTVLFNAFQRICDEAGYTAAERADLFAGTARRFYRVGPPA
;
A
#
# COMPACT_ATOMS: atom_id res chain seq x y z
N MET A 1 26.63 4.49 -2.76
CA MET A 1 25.43 3.61 -2.84
C MET A 1 24.15 4.38 -3.09
N ALA A 2 23.86 5.52 -2.43
CA ALA A 2 22.72 6.39 -2.78
C ALA A 2 22.95 7.03 -4.16
N ASP A 3 24.09 7.66 -4.39
CA ASP A 3 24.45 8.29 -5.66
C ASP A 3 24.34 7.34 -6.88
N ASP A 4 24.57 6.04 -6.66
CA ASP A 4 24.50 5.02 -7.72
C ASP A 4 23.04 4.67 -8.07
N LYS A 5 22.14 4.69 -7.07
CA LYS A 5 20.71 4.46 -7.27
C LYS A 5 20.03 5.64 -7.95
N ASP A 6 20.36 6.87 -7.53
CA ASP A 6 19.77 8.08 -8.11
C ASP A 6 20.22 8.24 -9.57
N ALA A 7 21.49 7.97 -9.88
CA ALA A 7 21.99 7.93 -11.25
C ALA A 7 21.31 6.84 -12.09
N TRP A 8 21.02 5.66 -11.50
CA TRP A 8 20.32 4.58 -12.19
C TRP A 8 18.86 4.95 -12.52
N LEU A 9 18.14 5.61 -11.60
CA LEU A 9 16.79 6.12 -11.82
C LEU A 9 16.80 7.24 -12.87
N ALA A 10 17.71 8.21 -12.74
CA ALA A 10 17.84 9.36 -13.64
C ALA A 10 18.25 8.98 -15.08
N ALA A 11 18.72 7.75 -15.32
CA ALA A 11 19.01 7.26 -16.67
C ALA A 11 17.75 6.97 -17.50
N THR A 12 16.57 6.89 -16.86
CA THR A 12 15.27 6.72 -17.54
C THR A 12 14.33 7.85 -17.15
N VAL A 13 14.25 8.86 -18.02
CA VAL A 13 13.40 10.05 -17.83
C VAL A 13 12.22 9.96 -18.79
N GLU A 14 11.01 10.05 -18.23
CA GLU A 14 9.76 10.13 -18.99
C GLU A 14 8.97 11.38 -18.61
N GLN A 15 8.15 11.88 -19.51
CA GLN A 15 7.12 12.84 -19.19
C GLN A 15 5.82 12.09 -18.88
N PRO A 16 4.91 12.62 -18.05
CA PRO A 16 3.59 12.05 -17.85
C PRO A 16 2.87 11.84 -19.19
N ILE A 17 2.22 10.69 -19.34
CA ILE A 17 1.38 10.39 -20.52
C ILE A 17 0.13 11.28 -20.48
N ASP A 18 -0.55 11.31 -19.33
CA ASP A 18 -1.65 12.22 -19.04
C ASP A 18 -1.32 12.96 -17.72
N ALA A 19 -0.93 14.23 -17.86
CA ALA A 19 -0.59 15.08 -16.72
C ALA A 19 -1.80 15.69 -16.02
N ASP A 20 -2.99 15.63 -16.63
CA ASP A 20 -4.22 16.20 -16.08
C ASP A 20 -5.01 15.16 -15.26
N GLU A 21 -4.72 13.87 -15.41
CA GLU A 21 -5.37 12.79 -14.66
C GLU A 21 -5.09 12.93 -13.17
N GLU A 22 -6.15 13.15 -12.38
CA GLU A 22 -6.02 13.33 -10.94
C GLU A 22 -5.62 12.04 -10.25
N ILE A 23 -4.62 12.11 -9.37
CA ILE A 23 -4.12 10.99 -8.59
C ILE A 23 -4.28 11.28 -7.10
N VAL A 24 -4.87 10.32 -6.39
CA VAL A 24 -4.80 10.17 -4.94
C VAL A 24 -4.00 8.91 -4.66
N ASP A 25 -2.75 9.06 -4.24
CA ASP A 25 -1.86 7.93 -3.96
C ASP A 25 -2.18 7.32 -2.59
N PRO A 26 -2.77 6.12 -2.53
CA PRO A 26 -3.26 5.53 -1.29
C PRO A 26 -2.18 4.84 -0.46
N HIS A 27 -0.89 4.95 -0.83
CA HIS A 27 0.15 4.22 -0.11
C HIS A 27 1.54 4.82 -0.30
N HIS A 28 1.99 5.55 0.69
CA HIS A 28 3.39 5.93 0.83
C HIS A 28 3.84 5.79 2.28
N HIS A 29 5.16 5.85 2.49
CA HIS A 29 5.78 5.86 3.81
C HIS A 29 6.58 7.13 4.02
N LEU A 30 6.84 7.48 5.29
CA LEU A 30 7.75 8.54 5.68
C LEU A 30 8.65 8.03 6.79
N TRP A 31 9.93 8.34 6.72
CA TRP A 31 10.88 7.99 7.76
C TRP A 31 12.10 8.90 7.79
N ASP A 32 12.71 8.96 8.95
CA ASP A 32 14.04 9.51 9.17
C ASP A 32 14.89 8.47 9.92
N PHE A 33 15.44 7.51 9.16
CA PHE A 33 16.26 6.44 9.69
C PHE A 33 17.74 6.69 9.41
N PRO A 34 18.68 6.09 10.18
CA PRO A 34 20.10 6.21 9.90
C PRO A 34 20.51 5.77 8.48
N ALA A 35 19.69 4.95 7.84
CA ALA A 35 19.91 4.46 6.47
C ALA A 35 19.43 5.44 5.38
N GLY A 36 18.68 6.47 5.73
CA GLY A 36 18.19 7.48 4.82
C GLY A 36 16.89 8.13 5.29
N THR A 37 16.66 9.33 4.79
CA THR A 37 15.49 10.15 5.09
C THR A 37 14.55 10.16 3.88
N TYR A 38 13.25 10.06 4.13
CA TYR A 38 12.18 10.30 3.17
C TYR A 38 11.03 10.97 3.92
N LEU A 39 10.92 12.27 3.76
CA LEU A 39 9.93 13.13 4.41
C LEU A 39 9.18 13.93 3.34
N VAL A 40 8.45 14.98 3.75
CA VAL A 40 7.66 15.81 2.82
C VAL A 40 8.49 16.35 1.66
N PRO A 41 9.73 16.85 1.83
CA PRO A 41 10.52 17.32 0.69
C PRO A 41 10.76 16.25 -0.37
N GLU A 42 11.18 15.04 0.03
CA GLU A 42 11.44 13.93 -0.88
C GLU A 42 10.14 13.38 -1.48
N LEU A 43 9.05 13.32 -0.69
CA LEU A 43 7.73 12.96 -1.18
C LEU A 43 7.24 13.95 -2.26
N HIS A 44 7.42 15.26 -2.04
CA HIS A 44 7.04 16.29 -3.00
C HIS A 44 7.93 16.29 -4.25
N GLU A 45 9.20 15.91 -4.15
CA GLU A 45 10.05 15.70 -5.33
C GLU A 45 9.48 14.58 -6.21
N ASP A 46 9.08 13.46 -5.62
CA ASP A 46 8.52 12.33 -6.36
C ASP A 46 7.10 12.64 -6.89
N THR A 47 6.19 13.11 -6.06
CA THR A 47 4.79 13.41 -6.46
C THR A 47 4.68 14.60 -7.39
N GLY A 48 5.61 15.55 -7.30
CA GLY A 48 5.69 16.74 -8.15
C GLY A 48 6.42 16.52 -9.48
N ALA A 49 6.83 15.28 -9.80
CA ALA A 49 7.58 14.94 -11.01
C ALA A 49 6.76 14.97 -12.31
N GLY A 50 5.60 15.61 -12.29
CA GLY A 50 4.81 15.98 -13.49
C GLY A 50 3.40 15.41 -13.54
N HIS A 51 3.07 14.35 -12.83
CA HIS A 51 1.68 13.88 -12.67
C HIS A 51 0.89 14.78 -11.73
N ASN A 52 -0.44 14.81 -11.86
CA ASN A 52 -1.35 15.59 -11.02
C ASN A 52 -1.69 14.83 -9.72
N VAL A 53 -0.68 14.63 -8.85
CA VAL A 53 -0.90 14.02 -7.53
C VAL A 53 -1.40 15.09 -6.57
N THR A 54 -2.66 14.96 -6.16
CA THR A 54 -3.30 15.98 -5.31
C THR A 54 -3.24 15.63 -3.83
N GLN A 55 -3.36 14.33 -3.51
CA GLN A 55 -3.43 13.84 -2.13
C GLN A 55 -2.74 12.49 -1.99
N THR A 56 -2.27 12.20 -0.77
CA THR A 56 -1.64 10.91 -0.45
C THR A 56 -2.15 10.34 0.86
N VAL A 57 -1.99 9.03 1.05
CA VAL A 57 -2.28 8.32 2.30
C VAL A 57 -1.00 7.72 2.83
N PHE A 58 -0.64 8.10 4.04
CA PHE A 58 0.48 7.47 4.75
C PHE A 58 0.09 6.10 5.30
N VAL A 59 0.98 5.14 5.17
CA VAL A 59 0.85 3.80 5.76
C VAL A 59 2.03 3.53 6.68
N GLU A 60 1.78 2.96 7.83
CA GLU A 60 2.75 2.64 8.89
C GLU A 60 4.05 2.00 8.38
N CYS A 61 5.17 2.31 9.02
CA CYS A 61 6.49 1.73 8.74
C CYS A 61 7.40 1.69 9.97
N ALA A 62 6.82 1.79 11.16
CA ALA A 62 7.48 1.85 12.46
C ALA A 62 8.41 3.07 12.64
N ALA A 63 8.08 4.20 12.01
CA ALA A 63 8.78 5.47 12.19
C ALA A 63 8.22 6.27 13.36
N GLY A 64 9.06 6.94 14.13
CA GLY A 64 8.63 7.88 15.16
C GLY A 64 7.91 7.29 16.38
N TYR A 65 8.00 5.98 16.62
CA TYR A 65 7.39 5.34 17.80
C TYR A 65 7.90 5.96 19.12
N HIS A 66 7.04 6.09 20.09
CA HIS A 66 7.45 6.49 21.44
C HIS A 66 8.50 5.54 22.01
N THR A 67 9.55 6.10 22.64
CA THR A 67 10.63 5.32 23.25
C THR A 67 10.35 4.90 24.68
N SER A 68 9.25 5.37 25.28
CA SER A 68 8.82 5.11 26.65
C SER A 68 7.30 4.86 26.71
N GLY A 69 6.79 4.48 27.86
CA GLY A 69 5.37 4.13 28.06
C GLY A 69 5.05 2.68 27.72
N PRO A 70 3.77 2.28 27.83
CA PRO A 70 3.32 0.93 27.52
C PRO A 70 3.65 0.57 26.07
N GLU A 71 4.15 -0.64 25.85
CA GLU A 71 4.65 -1.07 24.53
C GLU A 71 3.59 -0.96 23.44
N HIS A 72 2.38 -1.42 23.71
CA HIS A 72 1.24 -1.38 22.79
C HIS A 72 0.78 0.04 22.42
N MET A 73 1.15 1.07 23.21
CA MET A 73 0.82 2.48 22.95
C MET A 73 1.93 3.21 22.20
N ARG A 74 3.14 2.66 22.10
CA ARG A 74 4.27 3.33 21.43
C ARG A 74 4.02 3.67 19.96
N PRO A 75 3.26 2.87 19.18
CA PRO A 75 2.94 3.20 17.79
C PRO A 75 2.17 4.51 17.61
N VAL A 76 1.50 5.02 18.65
CA VAL A 76 0.80 6.32 18.59
C VAL A 76 1.75 7.46 18.22
N GLY A 77 3.03 7.37 18.61
CA GLY A 77 4.06 8.34 18.24
C GLY A 77 4.26 8.48 16.73
N GLU A 78 4.06 7.41 15.94
CA GLU A 78 4.10 7.49 14.49
C GLU A 78 2.94 8.33 13.93
N THR A 79 1.74 8.20 14.50
CA THR A 79 0.59 9.02 14.11
C THR A 79 0.83 10.50 14.40
N GLU A 80 1.41 10.83 15.56
CA GLU A 80 1.78 12.20 15.92
C GLU A 80 2.83 12.78 14.95
N PHE A 81 3.87 12.00 14.67
CA PHE A 81 4.91 12.34 13.71
C PHE A 81 4.33 12.62 12.32
N VAL A 82 3.47 11.73 11.81
CA VAL A 82 2.89 11.90 10.47
C VAL A 82 1.88 13.03 10.41
N ARG A 83 1.12 13.30 11.47
CA ARG A 83 0.25 14.48 11.56
C ARG A 83 1.07 15.76 11.40
N GLU A 84 2.27 15.85 12.02
CA GLU A 84 3.17 17.00 11.83
C GLU A 84 3.64 17.10 10.37
N GLN A 85 4.01 15.99 9.74
CA GLN A 85 4.37 15.96 8.31
C GLN A 85 3.18 16.35 7.42
N ALA A 86 1.96 15.94 7.75
CA ALA A 86 0.76 16.32 7.02
C ALA A 86 0.51 17.86 7.07
N ALA A 87 0.72 18.49 8.21
CA ALA A 87 0.66 19.95 8.32
C ALA A 87 1.69 20.64 7.42
N ILE A 88 2.94 20.14 7.39
CA ILE A 88 3.99 20.65 6.50
C ILE A 88 3.58 20.48 5.03
N SER A 89 3.04 19.31 4.64
CA SER A 89 2.62 19.05 3.27
C SER A 89 1.52 20.00 2.80
N ALA A 90 0.56 20.32 3.67
CA ALA A 90 -0.53 21.25 3.38
C ALA A 90 -0.05 22.70 3.14
N GLU A 91 1.04 23.11 3.80
CA GLU A 91 1.61 24.45 3.66
C GLU A 91 2.59 24.56 2.48
N SER A 92 3.10 23.44 1.97
CA SER A 92 4.20 23.42 0.97
C SER A 92 3.73 23.51 -0.48
N GLY A 93 2.43 23.42 -0.77
CA GLY A 93 1.86 23.54 -2.12
C GLY A 93 2.07 22.33 -3.03
N GLY A 94 2.49 21.16 -2.49
CA GLY A 94 2.54 19.87 -3.18
C GLY A 94 1.35 18.98 -2.84
N ALA A 95 1.47 17.68 -3.09
CA ALA A 95 0.47 16.69 -2.71
C ALA A 95 0.26 16.67 -1.18
N THR A 96 -1.00 16.74 -0.74
CA THR A 96 -1.33 16.80 0.69
C THR A 96 -1.47 15.40 1.28
N ILE A 97 -0.81 15.13 2.43
CA ILE A 97 -1.04 13.90 3.20
C ILE A 97 -2.41 14.03 3.87
N SER A 98 -3.41 13.29 3.39
CA SER A 98 -4.82 13.48 3.73
C SER A 98 -5.42 12.34 4.57
N ALA A 99 -4.67 11.27 4.80
CA ALA A 99 -5.06 10.17 5.68
C ALA A 99 -3.83 9.46 6.26
N ILE A 100 -4.03 8.83 7.42
CA ILE A 100 -3.01 8.07 8.14
C ILE A 100 -3.55 6.67 8.43
N VAL A 101 -2.80 5.65 8.02
CA VAL A 101 -2.97 4.26 8.41
C VAL A 101 -1.81 3.90 9.35
N SER A 102 -2.11 3.64 10.60
CA SER A 102 -1.13 3.40 11.66
C SER A 102 -0.99 1.90 11.97
N PHE A 103 -0.16 1.55 12.95
CA PHE A 103 -0.08 0.19 13.49
C PHE A 103 -0.78 0.09 14.84
N ALA A 104 -1.59 -0.96 15.03
CA ALA A 104 -2.04 -1.43 16.34
C ALA A 104 -1.99 -2.95 16.37
N ASP A 105 -1.60 -3.53 17.52
CA ASP A 105 -1.57 -4.98 17.70
C ASP A 105 -2.99 -5.51 17.91
N LEU A 106 -3.59 -6.10 16.89
CA LEU A 106 -4.94 -6.66 16.96
C LEU A 106 -5.03 -7.90 17.86
N THR A 107 -3.91 -8.54 18.20
CA THR A 107 -3.91 -9.66 19.16
C THR A 107 -4.21 -9.22 20.60
N LEU A 108 -4.31 -7.91 20.87
CA LEU A 108 -4.88 -7.38 22.10
C LEU A 108 -6.38 -7.65 22.24
N GLY A 109 -7.02 -8.20 21.20
CA GLY A 109 -8.45 -8.43 21.19
C GLY A 109 -9.24 -7.13 21.40
N ASN A 110 -10.28 -7.17 22.22
CA ASN A 110 -11.09 -5.97 22.50
C ASN A 110 -10.30 -4.84 23.21
N ALA A 111 -9.18 -5.14 23.86
CA ALA A 111 -8.36 -4.11 24.50
C ALA A 111 -7.66 -3.17 23.53
N VAL A 112 -7.62 -3.51 22.22
CA VAL A 112 -7.10 -2.62 21.16
C VAL A 112 -7.89 -1.31 21.06
N GLU A 113 -9.12 -1.25 21.59
CA GLU A 113 -9.96 -0.04 21.59
C GLU A 113 -9.25 1.17 22.20
N GLU A 114 -8.47 0.97 23.28
CA GLU A 114 -7.67 2.04 23.89
C GLU A 114 -6.61 2.60 22.93
N VAL A 115 -5.92 1.72 22.20
CA VAL A 115 -4.88 2.10 21.22
C VAL A 115 -5.50 2.83 20.05
N LEU A 116 -6.62 2.34 19.52
CA LEU A 116 -7.33 2.95 18.40
C LEU A 116 -7.86 4.34 18.76
N ALA A 117 -8.40 4.51 19.98
CA ALA A 117 -8.86 5.81 20.48
C ALA A 117 -7.69 6.80 20.60
N ALA A 118 -6.50 6.33 21.02
CA ALA A 118 -5.31 7.16 21.11
C ALA A 118 -4.80 7.59 19.71
N HIS A 119 -4.82 6.69 18.73
CA HIS A 119 -4.51 7.05 17.33
C HIS A 119 -5.50 8.07 16.76
N ASP A 120 -6.80 7.90 17.03
CA ASP A 120 -7.83 8.85 16.55
C ASP A 120 -7.62 10.24 17.14
N ALA A 121 -7.34 10.30 18.44
CA ALA A 121 -7.04 11.57 19.12
C ALA A 121 -5.75 12.21 18.58
N ALA A 122 -4.67 11.44 18.40
CA ALA A 122 -3.38 11.91 17.88
C ALA A 122 -3.45 12.35 16.41
N GLY A 123 -4.27 11.67 15.63
CA GLY A 123 -4.43 11.93 14.19
C GLY A 123 -5.27 13.16 13.85
N GLU A 124 -5.99 13.75 14.82
CA GLU A 124 -6.78 14.99 14.66
C GLU A 124 -7.66 14.98 13.40
N GLY A 125 -8.30 13.84 13.12
CA GLY A 125 -9.16 13.67 11.96
C GLY A 125 -8.47 13.14 10.70
N LEU A 126 -7.17 12.82 10.73
CA LEU A 126 -6.46 12.15 9.64
C LEU A 126 -6.39 10.63 9.78
N PHE A 127 -6.54 10.09 10.98
CA PHE A 127 -6.51 8.64 11.21
C PHE A 127 -7.70 7.95 10.54
N ARG A 128 -7.43 6.88 9.78
CA ARG A 128 -8.47 6.15 9.02
C ARG A 128 -8.53 4.67 9.31
N GLY A 129 -7.43 4.09 9.71
CA GLY A 129 -7.33 2.66 9.90
C GLY A 129 -5.97 2.23 10.38
N ILE A 130 -5.77 0.93 10.41
CA ILE A 130 -4.50 0.34 10.79
C ILE A 130 -4.02 -0.69 9.76
N ARG A 131 -2.69 -0.89 9.71
CA ARG A 131 -2.06 -2.04 9.10
C ARG A 131 -1.35 -2.85 10.20
N HIS A 132 -1.81 -4.06 10.46
CA HIS A 132 -1.04 -5.05 11.18
C HIS A 132 -0.45 -5.99 10.13
N ALA A 133 0.74 -5.65 9.63
CA ALA A 133 1.39 -6.38 8.55
C ALA A 133 1.59 -7.84 8.94
N ASN A 134 1.04 -8.76 8.16
CA ASN A 134 1.01 -10.20 8.49
C ASN A 134 1.72 -11.07 7.45
N ALA A 135 2.55 -10.47 6.59
CA ALA A 135 3.29 -11.20 5.56
C ALA A 135 4.31 -12.16 6.20
N TRP A 136 4.03 -13.45 6.07
CA TRP A 136 4.80 -14.58 6.58
C TRP A 136 4.89 -15.70 5.54
N ASP A 137 6.01 -16.40 5.51
CA ASP A 137 6.21 -17.61 4.71
C ASP A 137 7.06 -18.62 5.49
N GLY A 138 6.81 -19.92 5.28
CA GLY A 138 7.55 -21.00 5.96
C GLY A 138 9.00 -21.18 5.50
N SER A 139 9.44 -20.45 4.47
CA SER A 139 10.80 -20.51 3.94
C SER A 139 11.71 -19.48 4.61
N ASP A 140 12.86 -19.89 5.09
CA ASP A 140 13.91 -19.03 5.61
C ASP A 140 14.54 -18.09 4.55
N GLN A 141 14.26 -18.33 3.27
CA GLN A 141 14.66 -17.48 2.15
C GLN A 141 13.72 -16.28 1.95
N ILE A 142 12.56 -16.28 2.58
CA ILE A 142 11.58 -15.21 2.52
C ILE A 142 11.59 -14.46 3.86
N ARG A 143 11.91 -13.17 3.79
CA ARG A 143 11.86 -12.32 4.97
C ARG A 143 10.40 -11.98 5.31
N GLU A 144 9.99 -12.30 6.51
CA GLU A 144 8.71 -11.88 7.08
C GLU A 144 8.62 -10.36 7.25
N SER A 145 7.41 -9.82 7.45
CA SER A 145 7.21 -8.40 7.74
C SER A 145 7.83 -8.00 9.09
N HIS A 146 8.00 -6.69 9.28
CA HIS A 146 8.65 -6.12 10.47
C HIS A 146 7.93 -6.42 11.79
N THR A 147 6.64 -6.73 11.73
CA THR A 147 5.81 -7.16 12.86
C THR A 147 6.13 -8.58 13.35
N LYS A 148 6.89 -9.35 12.55
CA LYS A 148 7.24 -10.77 12.83
C LYS A 148 6.00 -11.62 13.15
N PRO A 149 5.00 -11.66 12.27
CA PRO A 149 3.76 -12.35 12.53
C PRO A 149 3.99 -13.86 12.63
N PRO A 150 3.28 -14.58 13.51
CA PRO A 150 3.23 -16.03 13.46
C PRO A 150 2.46 -16.50 12.20
N PRO A 151 2.61 -17.76 11.80
CA PRO A 151 1.73 -18.36 10.81
C PRO A 151 0.27 -18.30 11.28
N GLU A 152 -0.66 -18.20 10.32
CA GLU A 152 -2.10 -18.22 10.56
C GLU A 152 -2.60 -17.11 11.51
N LEU A 153 -1.93 -15.95 11.55
CA LEU A 153 -2.28 -14.83 12.43
C LEU A 153 -3.75 -14.40 12.25
N LEU A 154 -4.27 -14.40 11.02
CA LEU A 154 -5.65 -13.97 10.74
C LEU A 154 -6.71 -14.96 11.26
N ALA A 155 -6.31 -16.16 11.63
CA ALA A 155 -7.18 -17.15 12.27
C ALA A 155 -7.20 -17.05 13.81
N ASP A 156 -6.25 -16.31 14.39
CA ASP A 156 -6.16 -16.12 15.85
C ASP A 156 -7.42 -15.46 16.40
N PRO A 157 -8.07 -16.03 17.44
CA PRO A 157 -9.32 -15.50 17.99
C PRO A 157 -9.20 -14.08 18.56
N ASP A 158 -8.06 -13.74 19.18
CA ASP A 158 -7.82 -12.41 19.73
C ASP A 158 -7.59 -11.41 18.60
N PHE A 159 -6.84 -11.79 17.55
CA PHE A 159 -6.71 -10.98 16.34
C PHE A 159 -8.08 -10.67 15.72
N ARG A 160 -8.95 -11.67 15.55
CA ARG A 160 -10.31 -11.50 15.02
C ARG A 160 -11.19 -10.61 15.90
N ALA A 161 -11.06 -10.70 17.23
CA ALA A 161 -11.75 -9.81 18.15
C ALA A 161 -11.25 -8.35 18.02
N GLY A 162 -9.96 -8.16 17.89
CA GLY A 162 -9.35 -6.84 17.62
C GLY A 162 -9.78 -6.27 16.27
N TYR A 163 -9.78 -7.09 15.22
CA TYR A 163 -10.25 -6.71 13.88
C TYR A 163 -11.74 -6.31 13.88
N ALA A 164 -12.60 -7.04 14.61
CA ALA A 164 -13.99 -6.66 14.79
C ALA A 164 -14.14 -5.35 15.58
N THR A 165 -13.28 -5.10 16.57
CA THR A 165 -13.25 -3.84 17.33
C THR A 165 -12.89 -2.67 16.43
N LEU A 166 -11.89 -2.84 15.57
CA LEU A 166 -11.50 -1.84 14.55
C LEU A 166 -12.70 -1.41 13.69
N GLY A 167 -13.44 -2.38 13.13
CA GLY A 167 -14.64 -2.12 12.33
C GLY A 167 -15.76 -1.42 13.11
N ARG A 168 -16.03 -1.85 14.37
CA ARG A 168 -17.03 -1.20 15.23
C ARG A 168 -16.70 0.26 15.54
N MET A 169 -15.43 0.62 15.60
CA MET A 169 -14.97 2.00 15.77
C MET A 169 -14.98 2.81 14.46
N GLY A 170 -15.34 2.19 13.32
CA GLY A 170 -15.44 2.85 12.02
C GLY A 170 -14.11 3.02 11.29
N PHE A 171 -13.09 2.25 11.66
CA PHE A 171 -11.78 2.26 11.02
C PHE A 171 -11.61 1.09 10.05
N SER A 172 -10.67 1.22 9.11
CA SER A 172 -10.35 0.22 8.11
C SER A 172 -9.11 -0.58 8.45
N PHE A 173 -8.95 -1.73 7.79
CA PHE A 173 -7.76 -2.58 7.87
C PHE A 173 -7.03 -2.62 6.53
N ASP A 174 -5.73 -2.34 6.53
CA ASP A 174 -4.84 -2.53 5.39
C ASP A 174 -4.12 -3.87 5.56
N GLY A 175 -4.40 -4.81 4.67
CA GLY A 175 -3.91 -6.20 4.76
C GLY A 175 -2.65 -6.41 3.92
N TRP A 176 -1.47 -6.35 4.54
CA TRP A 176 -0.22 -6.70 3.90
C TRP A 176 0.17 -8.14 4.20
N MET A 177 0.18 -8.99 3.17
CA MET A 177 0.46 -10.42 3.25
C MET A 177 1.10 -10.96 1.96
N PHE A 178 1.57 -12.19 1.98
CA PHE A 178 2.01 -12.87 0.77
C PHE A 178 0.88 -13.68 0.12
N HIS A 179 1.04 -13.98 -1.16
CA HIS A 179 0.04 -14.67 -1.97
C HIS A 179 -0.47 -15.98 -1.38
N THR A 180 0.34 -16.68 -0.58
CA THR A 180 -0.03 -17.90 0.12
C THR A 180 -1.05 -17.69 1.23
N GLN A 181 -1.19 -16.45 1.71
CA GLN A 181 -2.05 -16.08 2.85
C GLN A 181 -3.36 -15.40 2.43
N VAL A 182 -3.56 -15.09 1.16
CA VAL A 182 -4.78 -14.38 0.70
C VAL A 182 -6.05 -15.18 1.06
N ALA A 183 -5.99 -16.51 1.08
CA ALA A 183 -7.10 -17.35 1.51
C ALA A 183 -7.48 -17.14 3.00
N GLU A 184 -6.51 -16.81 3.87
CA GLU A 184 -6.78 -16.47 5.26
C GLU A 184 -7.58 -15.17 5.38
N LEU A 185 -7.31 -14.19 4.49
CA LEU A 185 -8.09 -12.95 4.43
C LEU A 185 -9.52 -13.20 3.94
N VAL A 186 -9.75 -14.16 3.04
CA VAL A 186 -11.10 -14.58 2.65
C VAL A 186 -11.89 -15.07 3.86
N ASP A 187 -11.27 -15.92 4.69
CA ASP A 187 -11.90 -16.45 5.90
C ASP A 187 -12.16 -15.34 6.93
N LEU A 188 -11.24 -14.39 7.09
CA LEU A 188 -11.40 -13.24 7.99
C LEU A 188 -12.55 -12.32 7.51
N ALA A 189 -12.57 -11.98 6.22
CA ALA A 189 -13.61 -11.13 5.62
C ALA A 189 -15.01 -11.77 5.69
N HIS A 190 -15.07 -13.11 5.61
CA HIS A 190 -16.32 -13.86 5.81
C HIS A 190 -16.77 -13.84 7.28
N ALA A 191 -15.83 -14.04 8.21
CA ALA A 191 -16.13 -14.13 9.64
C ALA A 191 -16.53 -12.77 10.24
N VAL A 192 -15.98 -11.66 9.72
CA VAL A 192 -16.20 -10.30 10.23
C VAL A 192 -16.52 -9.36 9.05
N PRO A 193 -17.74 -9.44 8.48
CA PRO A 193 -18.09 -8.76 7.23
C PRO A 193 -18.23 -7.23 7.36
N ASP A 194 -18.34 -6.70 8.57
CA ASP A 194 -18.61 -5.27 8.79
C ASP A 194 -17.35 -4.39 8.85
N THR A 195 -16.14 -5.00 8.82
CA THR A 195 -14.89 -4.25 8.84
C THR A 195 -14.41 -3.99 7.41
N PRO A 196 -14.28 -2.72 6.97
CA PRO A 196 -13.70 -2.40 5.68
C PRO A 196 -12.24 -2.85 5.61
N VAL A 197 -11.86 -3.51 4.52
CA VAL A 197 -10.49 -3.99 4.34
C VAL A 197 -9.98 -3.68 2.94
N VAL A 198 -8.71 -3.31 2.83
CA VAL A 198 -7.99 -3.22 1.58
C VAL A 198 -6.83 -4.21 1.57
N LEU A 199 -6.72 -5.01 0.52
CA LEU A 199 -5.58 -5.89 0.28
C LEU A 199 -4.46 -5.10 -0.37
N ASP A 200 -3.29 -5.02 0.27
CA ASP A 200 -2.11 -4.32 -0.25
C ASP A 200 -1.43 -5.12 -1.38
N HIS A 201 -0.88 -4.41 -2.36
CA HIS A 201 0.14 -4.89 -3.30
C HIS A 201 -0.26 -6.16 -4.06
N LEU A 202 -1.48 -6.21 -4.63
CA LEU A 202 -1.96 -7.36 -5.42
C LEU A 202 -1.97 -8.69 -4.62
N GLY A 203 -1.95 -8.64 -3.28
CA GLY A 203 -1.85 -9.82 -2.43
C GLY A 203 -0.45 -10.45 -2.41
N GLY A 204 0.60 -9.66 -2.64
CA GLY A 204 1.99 -10.04 -2.39
C GLY A 204 2.52 -11.26 -3.19
N PRO A 205 2.43 -11.28 -4.54
CA PRO A 205 2.85 -12.43 -5.35
C PRO A 205 4.37 -12.60 -5.35
N LEU A 206 4.91 -13.46 -4.49
CA LEU A 206 6.35 -13.71 -4.35
C LEU A 206 6.97 -14.29 -5.65
N GLY A 207 8.20 -13.86 -5.95
CA GLY A 207 9.00 -14.33 -7.09
C GLY A 207 10.46 -14.58 -6.74
N ILE A 208 10.77 -14.78 -5.45
CA ILE A 208 12.12 -15.09 -4.94
C ILE A 208 12.10 -16.37 -4.11
N GLY A 209 13.27 -16.86 -3.71
CA GLY A 209 13.39 -18.09 -2.91
C GLY A 209 12.71 -19.27 -3.60
N PRO A 210 11.83 -20.00 -2.91
CA PRO A 210 11.13 -21.16 -3.49
C PRO A 210 10.18 -20.81 -4.64
N TYR A 211 9.88 -19.51 -4.85
CA TYR A 211 8.96 -19.00 -5.87
C TYR A 211 9.69 -18.40 -7.09
N ALA A 212 11.03 -18.42 -7.08
CA ALA A 212 11.83 -17.90 -8.19
C ALA A 212 11.51 -18.65 -9.49
N ASP A 213 11.28 -17.90 -10.58
CA ASP A 213 10.94 -18.40 -11.92
C ASP A 213 9.65 -19.27 -11.98
N ARG A 214 8.77 -19.17 -10.95
CA ARG A 214 7.52 -19.95 -10.83
C ARG A 214 6.27 -19.08 -10.85
N ARG A 215 6.28 -17.98 -11.63
CA ARG A 215 5.19 -16.98 -11.64
C ARG A 215 3.83 -17.61 -11.96
N ASP A 216 3.76 -18.58 -12.86
CA ASP A 216 2.48 -19.23 -13.22
C ASP A 216 1.93 -20.08 -12.06
N GLU A 217 2.80 -20.69 -11.26
CA GLU A 217 2.38 -21.42 -10.07
C GLU A 217 1.90 -20.48 -8.96
N VAL A 218 2.57 -19.32 -8.78
CA VAL A 218 2.13 -18.28 -7.87
C VAL A 218 0.76 -17.73 -8.29
N ARG A 219 0.55 -17.48 -9.60
CA ARG A 219 -0.75 -17.06 -10.16
C ARG A 219 -1.83 -18.11 -9.91
N ALA A 220 -1.51 -19.40 -10.08
CA ALA A 220 -2.45 -20.49 -9.84
C ALA A 220 -2.92 -20.56 -8.37
N VAL A 221 -2.15 -20.02 -7.43
CA VAL A 221 -2.53 -19.92 -6.01
C VAL A 221 -3.30 -18.62 -5.74
N VAL A 222 -2.77 -17.47 -6.17
CA VAL A 222 -3.32 -16.17 -5.77
C VAL A 222 -4.62 -15.84 -6.50
N ARG A 223 -4.76 -16.14 -7.79
CA ARG A 223 -5.94 -15.76 -8.58
C ARG A 223 -7.25 -16.35 -8.05
N PRO A 224 -7.36 -17.65 -7.76
CA PRO A 224 -8.57 -18.20 -7.15
C PRO A 224 -8.89 -17.57 -5.77
N ALA A 225 -7.88 -17.22 -5.00
CA ALA A 225 -8.07 -16.56 -3.71
C ALA A 225 -8.57 -15.11 -3.88
N LEU A 226 -8.06 -14.36 -4.87
CA LEU A 226 -8.57 -13.03 -5.24
C LEU A 226 -10.03 -13.11 -5.72
N GLU A 227 -10.38 -14.10 -6.56
CA GLU A 227 -11.75 -14.32 -7.02
C GLU A 227 -12.70 -14.64 -5.85
N ALA A 228 -12.24 -15.41 -4.86
CA ALA A 228 -13.01 -15.68 -3.65
C ALA A 228 -13.16 -14.41 -2.80
N LEU A 229 -12.10 -13.65 -2.64
CA LEU A 229 -12.05 -12.41 -1.86
C LEU A 229 -12.96 -11.33 -2.48
N ALA A 230 -13.03 -11.24 -3.80
CA ALA A 230 -13.87 -10.28 -4.52
C ALA A 230 -15.38 -10.44 -4.28
N ARG A 231 -15.82 -11.61 -3.77
CA ARG A 231 -17.22 -11.85 -3.39
C ARG A 231 -17.63 -11.11 -2.12
N HIS A 232 -16.66 -10.55 -1.39
CA HIS A 232 -16.87 -9.78 -0.17
C HIS A 232 -16.92 -8.29 -0.53
N PRO A 233 -18.08 -7.61 -0.45
CA PRO A 233 -18.23 -6.23 -0.93
C PRO A 233 -17.45 -5.20 -0.13
N GLN A 234 -17.06 -5.52 1.12
CA GLN A 234 -16.25 -4.67 1.99
C GLN A 234 -14.76 -4.68 1.63
N VAL A 235 -14.35 -5.51 0.66
CA VAL A 235 -12.95 -5.67 0.27
C VAL A 235 -12.63 -4.80 -0.95
N THR A 236 -11.54 -4.06 -0.84
CA THR A 236 -10.91 -3.25 -1.88
C THR A 236 -9.46 -3.76 -2.09
N VAL A 237 -8.83 -3.42 -3.20
CA VAL A 237 -7.46 -3.85 -3.51
C VAL A 237 -6.60 -2.66 -3.93
N LYS A 238 -5.40 -2.55 -3.37
CA LYS A 238 -4.33 -1.69 -3.88
C LYS A 238 -3.57 -2.41 -4.98
N VAL A 239 -3.58 -1.80 -6.14
CA VAL A 239 -3.02 -2.33 -7.38
C VAL A 239 -1.71 -1.61 -7.66
N GLY A 240 -0.64 -2.03 -6.97
CA GLY A 240 0.67 -1.42 -7.01
C GLY A 240 1.65 -2.22 -6.16
N GLY A 241 2.62 -1.53 -5.55
CA GLY A 241 3.68 -2.17 -4.79
C GLY A 241 4.64 -2.99 -5.66
N ILE A 242 4.60 -2.78 -6.99
CA ILE A 242 5.18 -3.66 -8.03
C ILE A 242 6.68 -3.45 -8.25
N GLY A 243 7.28 -2.46 -7.61
CA GLY A 243 8.73 -2.20 -7.64
C GLY A 243 9.53 -3.03 -6.64
N MET A 244 8.87 -3.73 -5.72
CA MET A 244 9.54 -4.51 -4.68
C MET A 244 10.36 -5.68 -5.26
N SER A 245 11.57 -5.85 -4.74
CA SER A 245 12.47 -6.93 -5.19
C SER A 245 11.99 -8.34 -4.86
N ILE A 246 11.06 -8.49 -3.92
CA ILE A 246 10.48 -9.78 -3.52
C ILE A 246 9.66 -10.43 -4.64
N TYR A 247 9.23 -9.67 -5.63
CA TYR A 247 8.47 -10.20 -6.77
C TYR A 247 9.35 -10.82 -7.87
N GLY A 248 10.68 -10.76 -7.73
CA GLY A 248 11.61 -11.46 -8.59
C GLY A 248 11.74 -10.91 -10.02
N VAL A 249 11.03 -9.83 -10.37
CA VAL A 249 11.05 -9.24 -11.73
C VAL A 249 12.40 -8.64 -12.14
N GLY A 250 13.27 -8.37 -11.16
CA GLY A 250 14.66 -8.08 -11.42
C GLY A 250 14.97 -6.67 -11.94
N PHE A 251 14.07 -5.72 -11.84
CA PHE A 251 14.26 -4.34 -12.35
C PHE A 251 15.58 -3.73 -11.87
N LYS A 252 15.90 -3.83 -10.57
CA LYS A 252 17.14 -3.29 -10.01
C LYS A 252 18.44 -3.92 -10.54
N ARG A 253 18.35 -5.01 -11.31
CA ARG A 253 19.51 -5.65 -11.97
C ARG A 253 19.73 -5.17 -13.39
N LEU A 254 18.82 -4.34 -13.92
CA LEU A 254 18.99 -3.72 -15.23
C LEU A 254 20.10 -2.67 -15.19
N PRO A 255 20.76 -2.41 -16.33
CA PRO A 255 21.80 -1.38 -16.41
C PRO A 255 21.30 0.04 -16.09
N GLN A 256 20.02 0.31 -16.32
CA GLN A 256 19.28 1.52 -15.99
C GLN A 256 17.87 1.16 -15.56
N ALA A 257 17.13 2.08 -14.91
CA ALA A 257 15.75 1.87 -14.52
C ALA A 257 14.87 1.50 -15.73
N PRO A 258 13.86 0.63 -15.56
CA PRO A 258 12.97 0.26 -16.66
C PRO A 258 12.15 1.46 -17.14
N SER A 259 11.71 1.43 -18.41
CA SER A 259 10.69 2.34 -18.91
C SER A 259 9.29 1.93 -18.43
N SER A 260 8.33 2.85 -18.51
CA SER A 260 6.92 2.57 -18.21
C SER A 260 6.33 1.47 -19.08
N GLU A 261 6.78 1.37 -20.34
CA GLU A 261 6.41 0.29 -21.26
C GLU A 261 6.90 -1.07 -20.73
N HIS A 262 8.14 -1.14 -20.22
CA HIS A 262 8.69 -2.38 -19.65
C HIS A 262 7.96 -2.77 -18.35
N VAL A 263 7.65 -1.80 -17.47
CA VAL A 263 6.89 -2.03 -16.24
C VAL A 263 5.48 -2.50 -16.58
N ALA A 264 4.79 -1.83 -17.51
CA ALA A 264 3.45 -2.22 -17.96
C ALA A 264 3.45 -3.62 -18.58
N ALA A 265 4.35 -3.93 -19.51
CA ALA A 265 4.46 -5.26 -20.11
C ALA A 265 4.71 -6.37 -19.07
N THR A 266 5.42 -6.05 -17.97
CA THR A 266 5.71 -7.01 -16.90
C THR A 266 4.48 -7.32 -16.05
N TRP A 267 3.63 -6.33 -15.78
CA TRP A 267 2.58 -6.42 -14.76
C TRP A 267 1.14 -6.36 -15.29
N SER A 268 0.93 -6.03 -16.58
CA SER A 268 -0.39 -5.83 -17.17
C SER A 268 -1.36 -6.98 -16.91
N ASP A 269 -0.90 -8.23 -17.03
CA ASP A 269 -1.75 -9.42 -16.85
C ASP A 269 -2.24 -9.58 -15.40
N ASP A 270 -1.38 -9.31 -14.40
CA ASP A 270 -1.76 -9.45 -12.98
C ASP A 270 -2.61 -8.25 -12.52
N ILE A 271 -2.28 -7.04 -12.98
CA ILE A 271 -3.03 -5.81 -12.68
C ILE A 271 -4.44 -5.90 -13.28
N ARG A 272 -4.55 -6.25 -14.55
CA ARG A 272 -5.85 -6.39 -15.22
C ARG A 272 -6.70 -7.48 -14.59
N HIS A 273 -6.10 -8.64 -14.24
CA HIS A 273 -6.81 -9.68 -13.52
C HIS A 273 -7.44 -9.16 -12.23
N CYS A 274 -6.71 -8.39 -11.42
CA CYS A 274 -7.26 -7.75 -10.22
C CYS A 274 -8.43 -6.81 -10.54
N ILE A 275 -8.25 -5.90 -11.50
CA ILE A 275 -9.27 -4.91 -11.86
C ILE A 275 -10.52 -5.60 -12.43
N GLU A 276 -10.36 -6.60 -13.31
CA GLU A 276 -11.46 -7.37 -13.89
C GLU A 276 -12.21 -8.19 -12.82
N THR A 277 -11.50 -8.64 -11.77
CA THR A 277 -12.08 -9.48 -10.69
C THR A 277 -12.87 -8.65 -9.67
N PHE A 278 -12.34 -7.49 -9.24
CA PHE A 278 -12.95 -6.66 -8.19
C PHE A 278 -13.84 -5.54 -8.75
N GLY A 279 -13.60 -5.11 -9.97
CA GLY A 279 -14.16 -3.89 -10.54
C GLY A 279 -13.29 -2.66 -10.26
N PRO A 280 -13.27 -1.67 -11.20
CA PRO A 280 -12.47 -0.44 -11.04
C PRO A 280 -12.82 0.35 -9.78
N ASP A 281 -14.08 0.32 -9.36
CA ASP A 281 -14.61 1.00 -8.17
C ASP A 281 -14.18 0.38 -6.83
N ARG A 282 -13.50 -0.77 -6.88
CA ARG A 282 -12.87 -1.44 -5.72
C ARG A 282 -11.38 -1.68 -5.88
N CYS A 283 -10.75 -1.07 -6.90
CA CYS A 283 -9.31 -1.08 -7.11
C CYS A 283 -8.76 0.34 -7.02
N MET A 284 -7.53 0.50 -6.51
CA MET A 284 -6.84 1.78 -6.49
C MET A 284 -5.36 1.58 -6.80
N PHE A 285 -4.81 2.38 -7.71
CA PHE A 285 -3.37 2.40 -7.98
C PHE A 285 -2.63 3.07 -6.82
N GLU A 286 -1.49 2.51 -6.45
CA GLU A 286 -0.65 2.97 -5.35
C GLU A 286 0.81 3.06 -5.75
N SER A 287 1.57 3.94 -5.11
CA SER A 287 3.00 4.03 -5.36
C SER A 287 3.84 3.09 -4.49
N ASN A 288 3.49 2.91 -3.24
CA ASN A 288 4.32 2.27 -2.22
C ASN A 288 5.72 2.93 -2.08
N PHE A 289 5.79 4.26 -2.30
CA PHE A 289 7.05 5.00 -2.21
C PHE A 289 7.42 5.32 -0.74
N PRO A 290 8.72 5.33 -0.44
CA PRO A 290 9.87 5.13 -1.31
C PRO A 290 10.32 3.67 -1.49
N VAL A 291 9.53 2.69 -1.02
CA VAL A 291 9.91 1.27 -1.12
C VAL A 291 10.05 0.86 -2.59
N ASP A 292 9.09 1.23 -3.44
CA ASP A 292 9.08 0.88 -4.87
C ASP A 292 10.07 1.70 -5.71
N LYS A 293 10.63 2.78 -5.19
CA LYS A 293 11.71 3.55 -5.83
C LYS A 293 12.97 2.69 -6.10
N GLN A 294 13.03 1.47 -5.54
CA GLN A 294 14.04 0.48 -5.93
C GLN A 294 13.78 -0.17 -7.30
N GLY A 295 12.59 -0.04 -7.84
CA GLY A 295 12.14 -0.65 -9.09
C GLY A 295 12.04 0.33 -10.25
N CYS A 296 11.57 1.55 -10.02
CA CYS A 296 11.43 2.62 -11.03
C CYS A 296 11.17 3.98 -10.37
N SER A 297 11.15 5.06 -11.17
CA SER A 297 10.74 6.39 -10.71
C SER A 297 9.22 6.49 -10.57
N TYR A 298 8.75 7.49 -9.85
CA TYR A 298 7.33 7.76 -9.62
C TYR A 298 6.59 8.00 -10.96
N THR A 299 7.17 8.83 -11.84
CA THR A 299 6.59 9.10 -13.16
C THR A 299 6.49 7.85 -14.03
N VAL A 300 7.53 7.01 -14.03
CA VAL A 300 7.52 5.73 -14.76
C VAL A 300 6.43 4.79 -14.25
N LEU A 301 6.25 4.72 -12.93
CA LEU A 301 5.23 3.87 -12.32
C LEU A 301 3.83 4.27 -12.76
N PHE A 302 3.45 5.54 -12.58
CA PHE A 302 2.13 6.02 -12.96
C PHE A 302 1.90 6.03 -14.48
N ASN A 303 2.92 6.30 -15.28
CA ASN A 303 2.87 6.09 -16.74
C ASN A 303 2.58 4.61 -17.08
N ALA A 304 3.16 3.67 -16.36
CA ALA A 304 2.87 2.24 -16.58
C ALA A 304 1.40 1.91 -16.30
N PHE A 305 0.81 2.46 -15.25
CA PHE A 305 -0.62 2.30 -14.97
C PHE A 305 -1.49 2.95 -16.05
N GLN A 306 -1.14 4.15 -16.53
CA GLN A 306 -1.85 4.81 -17.63
C GLN A 306 -1.80 3.97 -18.90
N ARG A 307 -0.62 3.39 -19.26
CA ARG A 307 -0.48 2.47 -20.41
C ARG A 307 -1.38 1.24 -20.27
N ILE A 308 -1.42 0.63 -19.10
CA ILE A 308 -2.26 -0.54 -18.84
C ILE A 308 -3.74 -0.18 -19.01
N CYS A 309 -4.16 0.99 -18.53
CA CYS A 309 -5.51 1.48 -18.73
C CYS A 309 -5.86 1.73 -20.21
N ASP A 310 -4.95 2.34 -20.96
CA ASP A 310 -5.13 2.60 -22.39
C ASP A 310 -5.23 1.29 -23.19
N GLU A 311 -4.34 0.32 -22.92
CA GLU A 311 -4.35 -0.99 -23.58
C GLU A 311 -5.60 -1.81 -23.23
N ALA A 312 -6.11 -1.70 -22.01
CA ALA A 312 -7.34 -2.36 -21.58
C ALA A 312 -8.62 -1.65 -22.07
N GLY A 313 -8.53 -0.39 -22.50
CA GLY A 313 -9.63 0.42 -22.97
C GLY A 313 -10.57 0.86 -21.82
N TYR A 314 -10.04 1.09 -20.63
CA TYR A 314 -10.85 1.59 -19.49
C TYR A 314 -11.39 2.99 -19.81
N THR A 315 -12.67 3.19 -19.51
CA THR A 315 -13.35 4.47 -19.68
C THR A 315 -12.80 5.55 -18.74
N ALA A 316 -13.07 6.81 -19.03
CA ALA A 316 -12.68 7.93 -18.16
C ALA A 316 -13.24 7.79 -16.73
N ALA A 317 -14.43 7.23 -16.55
CA ALA A 317 -15.01 6.99 -15.23
C ALA A 317 -14.29 5.89 -14.46
N GLU A 318 -13.93 4.79 -15.11
CA GLU A 318 -13.16 3.70 -14.52
C GLU A 318 -11.74 4.14 -14.15
N ARG A 319 -11.10 4.93 -15.01
CA ARG A 319 -9.79 5.55 -14.71
C ARG A 319 -9.87 6.48 -13.51
N ALA A 320 -10.89 7.35 -13.47
CA ALA A 320 -11.08 8.25 -12.32
C ALA A 320 -11.25 7.48 -11.00
N ASP A 321 -11.91 6.31 -11.01
CA ASP A 321 -11.98 5.44 -9.84
C ASP A 321 -10.62 4.83 -9.49
N LEU A 322 -9.91 4.27 -10.46
CA LEU A 322 -8.61 3.61 -10.25
C LEU A 322 -7.52 4.57 -9.75
N PHE A 323 -7.47 5.81 -10.25
CA PHE A 323 -6.42 6.78 -9.89
C PHE A 323 -6.76 7.64 -8.67
N ALA A 324 -8.05 7.85 -8.34
CA ALA A 324 -8.41 8.73 -7.23
C ALA A 324 -9.69 8.31 -6.47
N GLY A 325 -10.76 7.99 -7.18
CA GLY A 325 -12.11 7.88 -6.60
C GLY A 325 -12.22 6.78 -5.54
N THR A 326 -11.67 5.61 -5.81
CA THR A 326 -11.69 4.47 -4.88
C THR A 326 -10.91 4.78 -3.61
N ALA A 327 -9.70 5.37 -3.72
CA ALA A 327 -8.91 5.79 -2.57
C ALA A 327 -9.66 6.82 -1.72
N ARG A 328 -10.31 7.82 -2.34
CA ARG A 328 -11.12 8.81 -1.64
C ARG A 328 -12.26 8.19 -0.86
N ARG A 329 -13.01 7.30 -1.49
CA ARG A 329 -14.13 6.62 -0.83
C ARG A 329 -13.66 5.77 0.34
N PHE A 330 -12.65 4.94 0.12
CA PHE A 330 -12.17 4.00 1.13
C PHE A 330 -11.58 4.72 2.35
N TYR A 331 -10.69 5.69 2.13
CA TYR A 331 -10.05 6.43 3.22
C TYR A 331 -10.83 7.68 3.65
N ARG A 332 -12.01 7.92 3.08
CA ARG A 332 -12.86 9.08 3.42
C ARG A 332 -12.10 10.41 3.31
N VAL A 333 -11.30 10.54 2.25
CA VAL A 333 -10.54 11.75 1.94
C VAL A 333 -11.43 12.70 1.13
N GLY A 334 -11.59 13.93 1.61
CA GLY A 334 -12.35 14.97 0.90
C GLY A 334 -11.67 15.41 -0.40
N PRO A 335 -12.33 16.23 -1.23
CA PRO A 335 -11.66 16.84 -2.37
C PRO A 335 -10.45 17.68 -1.91
N PRO A 336 -9.44 17.91 -2.77
CA PRO A 336 -8.32 18.77 -2.44
C PRO A 336 -8.81 20.18 -2.09
N ALA A 337 -8.10 20.84 -1.17
CA ALA A 337 -8.43 22.18 -0.68
C ALA A 337 -8.23 23.26 -1.75
#